data_c0f51a829b0ef4aab971136b94fcb01c
#
_entry.id   c0f51a829b0ef4aab971136b94fcb01c
#
_cell.length_a   1.000
_cell.length_b   1.000
_cell.length_c   1.000
_cell.angle_alpha   90.00
_cell.angle_beta   90.00
_cell.angle_gamma   90.00
#
_symmetry.space_group_name_H-M   'P 1'
#
loop_
_entity.id
_entity.type
_entity.pdbx_description
1 polymer ?
#
loop_
_entity_poly.entity_id
_entity_poly.type
_entity_poly.pdbx_seq_one_letter_code
_entity_poly.pdbx_strand_id
1 'polypeptide(L)'
;DRLLTALVALWPAPVLTITLVGHSMGGLVLRSACRHASDGHSLWLRVLRHTVTLGTPHLGAPLARGVHAAAAALSAAPVTRPIANLLRRRSSGVRDLHHGTVLARDWERNSAPDRWFQPMATDVWLPPHVEHLYVVATVTRSDRHLVGMIIGDGLVLSGSGSGRNRRRNIGYVVDDGLHVGRAHHLTLLNDDTVYAWMVDRISPRRAITG
;
A
#
# COMPACT_ATOMS: atom_id res chain seq x y z
N ASP A 1 3.55 -14.91 -1.05
CA ASP A 1 2.83 -16.13 -0.70
C ASP A 1 3.78 -17.19 -0.13
N ARG A 2 4.77 -17.71 -0.87
CA ARG A 2 5.68 -18.81 -0.44
C ARG A 2 6.34 -18.58 0.92
N LEU A 3 6.82 -17.37 1.21
CA LEU A 3 7.44 -17.04 2.48
C LEU A 3 6.47 -17.22 3.66
N LEU A 4 5.25 -16.73 3.53
CA LEU A 4 4.23 -16.84 4.58
C LEU A 4 3.78 -18.30 4.77
N THR A 5 3.65 -19.06 3.68
CA THR A 5 3.39 -20.50 3.74
C THR A 5 4.47 -21.23 4.52
N ALA A 6 5.75 -20.97 4.19
CA ALA A 6 6.87 -21.58 4.89
C ALA A 6 6.95 -21.14 6.36
N LEU A 7 6.71 -19.86 6.64
CA LEU A 7 6.74 -19.31 7.99
C LEU A 7 5.70 -19.99 8.88
N VAL A 8 4.44 -20.11 8.42
CA VAL A 8 3.38 -20.76 9.19
C VAL A 8 3.67 -22.26 9.40
N ALA A 9 4.24 -22.93 8.38
CA ALA A 9 4.57 -24.35 8.47
C ALA A 9 5.75 -24.65 9.41
N LEU A 10 6.72 -23.75 9.50
CA LEU A 10 7.97 -23.95 10.25
C LEU A 10 7.97 -23.25 11.62
N TRP A 11 6.97 -22.43 11.92
CA TRP A 11 6.90 -21.73 13.21
C TRP A 11 6.78 -22.74 14.36
N PRO A 12 7.57 -22.60 15.44
CA PRO A 12 7.66 -23.61 16.51
C PRO A 12 6.36 -23.77 17.34
N ALA A 13 5.41 -22.84 17.17
CA ALA A 13 4.12 -22.87 17.83
C ALA A 13 2.99 -22.61 16.80
N PRO A 14 1.73 -23.01 17.07
CA PRO A 14 0.62 -22.71 16.19
C PRO A 14 0.47 -21.21 15.96
N VAL A 15 0.50 -20.78 14.70
CA VAL A 15 0.23 -19.38 14.32
C VAL A 15 -1.27 -19.17 14.34
N LEU A 16 -1.77 -18.42 15.30
CA LEU A 16 -3.20 -18.15 15.49
C LEU A 16 -3.70 -16.97 14.67
N THR A 17 -2.86 -15.93 14.53
CA THR A 17 -3.19 -14.72 13.79
C THR A 17 -1.98 -14.18 13.05
N ILE A 18 -2.21 -13.57 11.90
CA ILE A 18 -1.22 -12.81 11.15
C ILE A 18 -1.78 -11.41 10.90
N THR A 19 -0.95 -10.41 11.13
CA THR A 19 -1.15 -9.05 10.66
C THR A 19 -0.01 -8.71 9.70
N LEU A 20 -0.35 -8.25 8.50
CA LEU A 20 0.64 -7.84 7.51
C LEU A 20 0.66 -6.31 7.41
N VAL A 21 1.83 -5.74 7.58
CA VAL A 21 2.03 -4.29 7.43
C VAL A 21 2.90 -4.01 6.22
N GLY A 22 2.43 -3.15 5.33
CA GLY A 22 3.16 -2.79 4.10
C GLY A 22 3.24 -1.28 3.90
N HIS A 23 4.46 -0.76 3.79
CA HIS A 23 4.70 0.63 3.45
C HIS A 23 4.96 0.80 1.95
N SER A 24 4.37 1.83 1.34
CA SER A 24 4.60 2.16 -0.06
C SER A 24 4.32 0.97 -0.98
N MET A 25 5.28 0.59 -1.81
CA MET A 25 5.20 -0.61 -2.68
C MET A 25 4.91 -1.90 -1.90
N GLY A 26 5.28 -1.96 -0.61
CA GLY A 26 5.00 -3.12 0.26
C GLY A 26 3.51 -3.47 0.32
N GLY A 27 2.61 -2.49 0.30
CA GLY A 27 1.17 -2.75 0.26
C GLY A 27 0.69 -3.38 -1.06
N LEU A 28 1.33 -3.07 -2.18
CA LEU A 28 1.05 -3.77 -3.45
C LEU A 28 1.52 -5.23 -3.38
N VAL A 29 2.69 -5.47 -2.77
CA VAL A 29 3.20 -6.84 -2.53
C VAL A 29 2.24 -7.63 -1.64
N LEU A 30 1.68 -7.02 -0.58
CA LEU A 30 0.68 -7.67 0.27
C LEU A 30 -0.57 -8.06 -0.52
N ARG A 31 -1.10 -7.17 -1.34
CA ARG A 31 -2.27 -7.45 -2.19
C ARG A 31 -1.98 -8.59 -3.17
N SER A 32 -0.81 -8.57 -3.80
CA SER A 32 -0.37 -9.65 -4.68
C SER A 32 -0.26 -10.98 -3.94
N ALA A 33 0.33 -10.99 -2.73
CA ALA A 33 0.46 -12.18 -1.91
C ALA A 33 -0.90 -12.75 -1.51
N CYS A 34 -1.85 -11.91 -1.09
CA CYS A 34 -3.23 -12.33 -0.76
C CYS A 34 -3.93 -12.94 -1.98
N ARG A 35 -3.75 -12.36 -3.16
CA ARG A 35 -4.32 -12.90 -4.40
C ARG A 35 -3.75 -14.28 -4.73
N HIS A 36 -2.42 -14.42 -4.72
CA HIS A 36 -1.77 -15.71 -4.97
C HIS A 36 -2.17 -16.77 -3.92
N ALA A 37 -2.30 -16.36 -2.66
CA ALA A 37 -2.76 -17.25 -1.60
C ALA A 37 -4.21 -17.71 -1.79
N SER A 38 -5.07 -16.83 -2.25
CA SER A 38 -6.47 -17.15 -2.56
C SER A 38 -6.55 -18.13 -3.73
N ASP A 39 -5.81 -17.91 -4.80
CA ASP A 39 -5.78 -18.79 -5.96
C ASP A 39 -5.16 -20.16 -5.62
N GLY A 40 -4.14 -20.20 -4.75
CA GLY A 40 -3.43 -21.39 -4.32
C GLY A 40 -4.00 -22.05 -3.06
N HIS A 41 -5.08 -21.53 -2.49
CA HIS A 41 -5.69 -22.02 -1.24
C HIS A 41 -4.70 -22.12 -0.07
N SER A 42 -3.78 -21.17 0.05
CA SER A 42 -2.73 -21.16 1.06
C SER A 42 -3.29 -21.06 2.48
N LEU A 43 -2.82 -21.92 3.38
CA LEU A 43 -3.37 -22.05 4.74
C LEU A 43 -3.16 -20.77 5.57
N TRP A 44 -2.07 -20.03 5.37
CA TRP A 44 -1.79 -18.81 6.12
C TRP A 44 -2.89 -17.73 5.94
N LEU A 45 -3.60 -17.75 4.82
CA LEU A 45 -4.70 -16.83 4.56
C LEU A 45 -5.86 -17.00 5.55
N ARG A 46 -6.05 -18.21 6.10
CA ARG A 46 -7.09 -18.50 7.10
C ARG A 46 -6.85 -17.84 8.45
N VAL A 47 -5.58 -17.62 8.77
CA VAL A 47 -5.14 -16.97 10.03
C VAL A 47 -4.76 -15.49 9.83
N LEU A 48 -4.82 -14.99 8.59
CA LEU A 48 -4.68 -13.56 8.31
C LEU A 48 -5.90 -12.83 8.88
N ARG A 49 -5.67 -11.82 9.73
CA ARG A 49 -6.74 -10.99 10.32
C ARG A 49 -6.71 -9.57 9.82
N HIS A 50 -5.53 -9.00 9.68
CA HIS A 50 -5.39 -7.61 9.29
C HIS A 50 -4.35 -7.45 8.19
N THR A 51 -4.63 -6.53 7.26
CA THR A 51 -3.60 -5.91 6.42
C THR A 51 -3.59 -4.42 6.69
N VAL A 52 -2.42 -3.85 6.95
CA VAL A 52 -2.24 -2.41 7.16
C VAL A 52 -1.34 -1.88 6.06
N THR A 53 -1.81 -0.88 5.34
CA THR A 53 -1.04 -0.25 4.25
C THR A 53 -0.75 1.21 4.58
N LEU A 54 0.52 1.58 4.55
CA LEU A 54 0.99 2.92 4.87
C LEU A 54 1.47 3.62 3.58
N GLY A 55 0.77 4.66 3.14
CA GLY A 55 1.14 5.41 1.95
C GLY A 55 1.29 4.55 0.69
N THR A 56 0.47 3.52 0.51
CA THR A 56 0.56 2.61 -0.63
C THR A 56 -0.16 3.16 -1.84
N PRO A 57 0.47 3.23 -3.02
CA PRO A 57 -0.19 3.72 -4.24
C PRO A 57 -1.08 2.65 -4.88
N HIS A 58 -2.20 2.32 -4.25
CA HIS A 58 -3.10 1.26 -4.70
C HIS A 58 -3.67 1.45 -6.10
N LEU A 59 -3.85 2.70 -6.51
CA LEU A 59 -4.34 3.07 -7.85
C LEU A 59 -3.23 3.61 -8.74
N GLY A 60 -1.99 3.42 -8.33
CA GLY A 60 -0.80 3.98 -8.94
C GLY A 60 -0.45 5.36 -8.38
N ALA A 61 0.80 5.75 -8.60
CA ALA A 61 1.30 7.07 -8.30
C ALA A 61 1.45 7.85 -9.61
N PRO A 62 0.99 9.09 -9.73
CA PRO A 62 1.17 9.91 -10.93
C PRO A 62 2.62 10.39 -11.07
N LEU A 63 3.55 9.44 -11.09
CA LEU A 63 4.99 9.65 -11.13
C LEU A 63 5.47 10.32 -12.42
N ALA A 64 4.66 10.31 -13.49
CA ALA A 64 5.11 10.76 -14.81
C ALA A 64 5.33 12.29 -14.91
N ARG A 65 4.66 13.10 -14.09
CA ARG A 65 4.81 14.57 -14.11
C ARG A 65 5.66 15.14 -12.98
N GLY A 66 5.95 14.35 -11.95
CA GLY A 66 6.69 14.79 -10.76
C GLY A 66 7.91 13.94 -10.40
N VAL A 67 8.23 12.88 -11.16
CA VAL A 67 9.36 11.96 -10.83
C VAL A 67 10.67 12.72 -10.67
N HIS A 68 10.96 13.70 -11.55
CA HIS A 68 12.18 14.49 -11.44
C HIS A 68 12.19 15.37 -10.18
N ALA A 69 11.05 16.00 -9.87
CA ALA A 69 10.92 16.82 -8.67
C ALA A 69 10.89 15.98 -7.39
N ALA A 70 10.15 14.87 -7.38
CA ALA A 70 10.10 13.94 -6.25
C ALA A 70 11.45 13.25 -6.02
N ALA A 71 12.12 12.79 -7.08
CA ALA A 71 13.45 12.21 -6.98
C ALA A 71 14.50 13.21 -6.55
N ALA A 72 14.39 14.48 -6.98
CA ALA A 72 15.27 15.56 -6.53
C ALA A 72 15.06 15.88 -5.06
N ALA A 73 13.81 16.02 -4.61
CA ALA A 73 13.47 16.24 -3.20
C ALA A 73 13.91 15.05 -2.31
N LEU A 74 13.71 13.81 -2.76
CA LEU A 74 14.18 12.61 -2.07
C LEU A 74 15.70 12.46 -2.10
N SER A 75 16.39 13.03 -3.10
CA SER A 75 17.86 12.99 -3.18
C SER A 75 18.53 13.95 -2.20
N ALA A 76 17.81 14.94 -1.69
CA ALA A 76 18.33 15.93 -0.76
C ALA A 76 18.70 15.37 0.61
N ALA A 77 18.07 14.25 1.03
CA ALA A 77 18.39 13.62 2.30
C ALA A 77 19.06 12.24 2.09
N PRO A 78 20.15 11.93 2.82
CA PRO A 78 20.90 10.67 2.67
C PRO A 78 20.02 9.42 2.84
N VAL A 79 19.08 9.46 3.76
CA VAL A 79 18.17 8.34 4.08
C VAL A 79 17.20 8.01 2.94
N THR A 80 16.86 8.99 2.10
CA THR A 80 15.89 8.84 1.01
C THR A 80 16.54 8.56 -0.35
N ARG A 81 17.86 8.67 -0.46
CA ARG A 81 18.61 8.40 -1.70
C ARG A 81 18.35 7.01 -2.29
N PRO A 82 18.26 5.91 -1.52
CA PRO A 82 17.96 4.60 -2.08
C PRO A 82 16.61 4.56 -2.79
N ILE A 83 15.60 5.24 -2.25
CA ILE A 83 14.27 5.35 -2.86
C ILE A 83 14.33 6.21 -4.12
N ALA A 84 15.04 7.34 -4.10
CA ALA A 84 15.26 8.15 -5.27
C ALA A 84 15.96 7.38 -6.40
N ASN A 85 16.94 6.56 -6.06
CA ASN A 85 17.64 5.70 -7.01
C ASN A 85 16.73 4.59 -7.57
N LEU A 86 15.88 4.02 -6.73
CA LEU A 86 14.87 3.04 -7.17
C LEU A 86 13.88 3.68 -8.16
N LEU A 87 13.39 4.88 -7.86
CA LEU A 87 12.47 5.63 -8.72
C LEU A 87 13.10 6.05 -10.06
N ARG A 88 14.41 6.31 -10.09
CA ARG A 88 15.15 6.62 -11.32
C ARG A 88 15.36 5.41 -12.22
N ARG A 89 15.37 4.21 -11.66
CA ARG A 89 15.49 2.99 -12.45
C ARG A 89 14.13 2.70 -13.07
N ARG A 90 14.08 2.62 -14.39
CA ARG A 90 12.89 2.15 -15.14
C ARG A 90 12.72 0.63 -14.97
N SER A 91 12.80 0.16 -13.72
CA SER A 91 12.60 -1.24 -13.39
C SER A 91 11.10 -1.58 -13.44
N SER A 92 10.79 -2.85 -13.55
CA SER A 92 9.43 -3.36 -13.52
C SER A 92 8.68 -2.93 -12.25
N GLY A 93 9.34 -2.92 -11.09
CA GLY A 93 8.73 -2.46 -9.84
C GLY A 93 8.34 -0.97 -9.85
N VAL A 94 9.06 -0.12 -10.59
CA VAL A 94 8.67 1.29 -10.78
C VAL A 94 7.42 1.39 -11.66
N ARG A 95 7.28 0.53 -12.66
CA ARG A 95 6.06 0.47 -13.48
C ARG A 95 4.86 0.00 -12.65
N ASP A 96 5.05 -0.98 -11.76
CA ASP A 96 3.99 -1.42 -10.83
C ASP A 96 3.54 -0.30 -9.91
N LEU A 97 4.51 0.44 -9.37
CA LEU A 97 4.24 1.60 -8.52
C LEU A 97 3.44 2.67 -9.28
N HIS A 98 3.74 2.87 -10.57
CA HIS A 98 3.08 3.85 -11.42
C HIS A 98 1.62 3.48 -11.71
N HIS A 99 1.36 2.19 -11.96
CA HIS A 99 0.04 1.71 -12.38
C HIS A 99 -0.78 1.06 -11.26
N GLY A 100 -0.17 0.78 -10.11
CA GLY A 100 -0.79 0.01 -9.03
C GLY A 100 -1.06 -1.43 -9.46
N THR A 101 -0.18 -1.99 -10.32
CA THR A 101 -0.27 -3.38 -10.79
C THR A 101 0.18 -4.34 -9.69
N VAL A 102 -0.49 -5.48 -9.60
CA VAL A 102 -0.21 -6.49 -8.57
C VAL A 102 -0.12 -7.91 -9.13
N LEU A 103 -0.40 -8.11 -10.41
CA LEU A 103 -0.44 -9.43 -11.05
C LEU A 103 0.50 -9.52 -12.25
N ALA A 104 1.11 -10.69 -12.45
CA ALA A 104 2.00 -10.96 -13.59
C ALA A 104 1.31 -10.72 -14.95
N ARG A 105 0.05 -11.10 -15.08
CA ARG A 105 -0.75 -10.86 -16.31
C ARG A 105 -0.92 -9.38 -16.67
N ASP A 106 -0.84 -8.48 -15.68
CA ASP A 106 -0.89 -7.03 -15.94
C ASP A 106 0.37 -6.59 -16.68
N TRP A 107 1.48 -7.29 -16.51
CA TRP A 107 2.75 -7.06 -17.17
C TRP A 107 2.75 -7.56 -18.62
N GLU A 108 2.21 -8.76 -18.83
CA GLU A 108 2.14 -9.37 -20.15
C GLU A 108 1.33 -8.49 -21.11
N ARG A 109 0.25 -7.89 -20.60
CA ARG A 109 -0.58 -6.94 -21.37
C ARG A 109 0.12 -5.60 -21.61
N ASN A 110 1.08 -5.22 -20.77
CA ASN A 110 1.73 -3.92 -20.77
C ASN A 110 3.09 -3.90 -21.47
N SER A 111 3.48 -4.99 -22.10
CA SER A 111 4.77 -5.10 -22.79
C SER A 111 4.87 -4.24 -24.07
N ALA A 112 3.76 -3.65 -24.54
CA ALA A 112 3.77 -2.71 -25.66
C ALA A 112 4.14 -1.30 -25.21
N PRO A 113 5.18 -0.65 -25.78
CA PRO A 113 5.72 0.62 -25.33
C PRO A 113 4.79 1.83 -25.47
N ASP A 114 3.73 1.73 -26.25
CA ASP A 114 2.93 2.90 -26.69
C ASP A 114 1.61 3.11 -25.92
N ARG A 115 1.35 2.38 -24.83
CA ARG A 115 0.07 2.49 -24.13
C ARG A 115 0.16 3.25 -22.78
N TRP A 116 0.60 4.49 -22.83
CA TRP A 116 0.74 5.36 -21.66
C TRP A 116 -0.59 5.75 -20.96
N PHE A 117 -1.74 5.49 -21.57
CA PHE A 117 -3.02 6.05 -21.13
C PHE A 117 -4.10 5.04 -20.77
N GLN A 118 -3.86 3.74 -20.79
CA GLN A 118 -4.88 2.76 -20.41
C GLN A 118 -4.77 2.36 -18.94
N PRO A 119 -5.89 2.28 -18.20
CA PRO A 119 -5.91 1.73 -16.85
C PRO A 119 -5.68 0.22 -16.95
N MET A 120 -4.47 -0.22 -16.64
CA MET A 120 -4.00 -1.56 -16.98
C MET A 120 -3.80 -2.46 -15.76
N ALA A 121 -4.19 -1.99 -14.59
CA ALA A 121 -4.17 -2.81 -13.40
C ALA A 121 -5.50 -3.55 -13.23
N THR A 122 -5.43 -4.86 -13.13
CA THR A 122 -6.59 -5.68 -12.76
C THR A 122 -6.97 -5.36 -11.32
N ASP A 123 -8.26 -5.14 -11.06
CA ASP A 123 -8.73 -5.00 -9.69
C ASP A 123 -8.60 -6.34 -8.98
N VAL A 124 -7.73 -6.36 -7.98
CA VAL A 124 -7.51 -7.52 -7.13
C VAL A 124 -8.41 -7.39 -5.92
N TRP A 125 -9.32 -8.31 -5.79
CA TRP A 125 -10.24 -8.40 -4.68
C TRP A 125 -9.48 -8.69 -3.39
N LEU A 126 -9.87 -8.01 -2.33
CA LEU A 126 -9.32 -8.22 -0.99
C LEU A 126 -10.08 -9.35 -0.30
N PRO A 127 -9.42 -10.24 0.48
CA PRO A 127 -10.11 -11.30 1.21
C PRO A 127 -11.16 -10.72 2.18
N PRO A 128 -12.45 -11.11 2.09
CA PRO A 128 -13.53 -10.44 2.81
C PRO A 128 -13.52 -10.69 4.32
N HIS A 129 -12.81 -11.73 4.78
CA HIS A 129 -12.68 -12.07 6.20
C HIS A 129 -11.51 -11.35 6.89
N VAL A 130 -10.77 -10.53 6.14
CA VAL A 130 -9.60 -9.78 6.62
C VAL A 130 -9.97 -8.32 6.75
N GLU A 131 -9.62 -7.70 7.87
CA GLU A 131 -9.75 -6.25 8.05
C GLU A 131 -8.63 -5.54 7.30
N HIS A 132 -9.00 -4.66 6.37
CA HIS A 132 -8.08 -3.97 5.49
C HIS A 132 -7.93 -2.51 5.89
N LEU A 133 -6.90 -2.22 6.66
CA LEU A 133 -6.57 -0.91 7.20
C LEU A 133 -5.65 -0.14 6.25
N TYR A 134 -5.85 1.17 6.14
CA TYR A 134 -4.96 2.02 5.35
C TYR A 134 -4.63 3.34 6.05
N VAL A 135 -3.42 3.82 5.83
CA VAL A 135 -2.98 5.13 6.30
C VAL A 135 -2.56 5.96 5.10
N VAL A 136 -3.10 7.16 5.00
CA VAL A 136 -2.73 8.15 4.01
C VAL A 136 -2.17 9.39 4.68
N ALA A 137 -1.16 10.00 4.07
CA ALA A 137 -0.61 11.25 4.55
C ALA A 137 -0.82 12.36 3.52
N THR A 138 -0.79 13.60 3.98
CA THR A 138 -0.70 14.77 3.12
C THR A 138 0.29 15.77 3.72
N VAL A 139 1.04 16.45 2.85
CA VAL A 139 1.92 17.54 3.25
C VAL A 139 1.15 18.74 3.80
N THR A 140 -0.13 18.84 3.49
CA THR A 140 -1.08 19.82 4.02
C THR A 140 -1.78 19.28 5.27
N ARG A 141 -2.40 20.19 6.04
CA ARG A 141 -3.14 19.80 7.25
C ARG A 141 -4.38 18.96 6.94
N SER A 142 -4.99 19.17 5.79
CA SER A 142 -6.23 18.50 5.38
C SER A 142 -6.03 17.84 4.02
N ASP A 143 -6.63 16.67 3.84
CA ASP A 143 -6.74 15.95 2.58
C ASP A 143 -7.61 16.69 1.54
N ARG A 144 -8.51 17.57 2.00
CA ARG A 144 -9.39 18.41 1.15
C ARG A 144 -8.72 19.68 0.65
N HIS A 145 -7.51 20.00 1.11
CA HIS A 145 -6.76 21.14 0.61
C HIS A 145 -6.29 20.88 -0.81
N LEU A 146 -6.50 21.83 -1.74
CA LEU A 146 -6.20 21.65 -3.17
C LEU A 146 -4.74 21.19 -3.41
N VAL A 147 -3.79 21.77 -2.68
CA VAL A 147 -2.38 21.36 -2.76
C VAL A 147 -2.18 19.94 -2.23
N GLY A 148 -2.84 19.57 -1.13
CA GLY A 148 -2.79 18.21 -0.58
C GLY A 148 -3.41 17.17 -1.52
N MET A 149 -4.47 17.53 -2.22
CA MET A 149 -5.08 16.66 -3.25
C MET A 149 -4.17 16.42 -4.45
N ILE A 150 -3.31 17.41 -4.80
CA ILE A 150 -2.42 17.33 -5.97
C ILE A 150 -1.07 16.69 -5.60
N ILE A 151 -0.56 16.94 -4.41
CA ILE A 151 0.78 16.51 -3.97
C ILE A 151 0.69 15.24 -3.10
N GLY A 152 -0.41 15.05 -2.36
CA GLY A 152 -0.54 13.94 -1.41
C GLY A 152 0.51 14.04 -0.29
N ASP A 153 1.21 12.95 -0.05
CA ASP A 153 2.34 12.85 0.89
C ASP A 153 3.71 13.18 0.24
N GLY A 154 3.69 13.69 -0.98
CA GLY A 154 4.86 13.94 -1.81
C GLY A 154 5.16 12.84 -2.84
N LEU A 155 4.58 11.66 -2.69
CA LEU A 155 4.75 10.51 -3.61
C LEU A 155 3.42 9.89 -4.01
N VAL A 156 2.45 9.81 -3.08
CA VAL A 156 1.17 9.12 -3.26
C VAL A 156 0.02 10.07 -2.98
N LEU A 157 -0.93 10.14 -3.88
CA LEU A 157 -2.15 10.92 -3.68
C LEU A 157 -3.08 10.21 -2.70
N SER A 158 -3.80 10.96 -1.88
CA SER A 158 -4.75 10.43 -0.87
C SER A 158 -5.78 9.47 -1.49
N GLY A 159 -6.31 9.77 -2.65
CA GLY A 159 -7.24 8.89 -3.37
C GLY A 159 -6.59 7.59 -3.82
N SER A 160 -5.30 7.60 -4.17
CA SER A 160 -4.55 6.38 -4.48
C SER A 160 -4.23 5.59 -3.21
N GLY A 161 -3.85 6.27 -2.14
CA GLY A 161 -3.55 5.65 -0.84
C GLY A 161 -4.76 5.01 -0.18
N SER A 162 -5.94 5.60 -0.32
CA SER A 162 -7.22 5.03 0.14
C SER A 162 -7.82 4.01 -0.81
N GLY A 163 -7.17 3.73 -1.94
CA GLY A 163 -7.68 2.79 -2.94
C GLY A 163 -8.96 3.23 -3.66
N ARG A 164 -9.31 4.52 -3.62
CA ARG A 164 -10.55 5.07 -4.18
C ARG A 164 -10.30 6.30 -5.03
N ASN A 165 -10.87 6.29 -6.22
CA ASN A 165 -11.00 7.47 -7.06
C ASN A 165 -12.33 7.43 -7.84
N ARG A 166 -12.58 8.42 -8.71
CA ARG A 166 -13.82 8.48 -9.50
C ARG A 166 -14.06 7.27 -10.42
N ARG A 167 -12.99 6.50 -10.75
CA ARG A 167 -13.05 5.41 -11.73
C ARG A 167 -12.81 4.03 -11.11
N ARG A 168 -12.14 3.95 -9.95
CA ARG A 168 -11.73 2.68 -9.31
C ARG A 168 -11.97 2.72 -7.80
N ASN A 169 -12.41 1.59 -7.27
CA ASN A 169 -12.52 1.34 -5.83
C ASN A 169 -12.07 -0.10 -5.59
N ILE A 170 -11.03 -0.28 -4.78
CA ILE A 170 -10.49 -1.61 -4.49
C ILE A 170 -11.12 -2.27 -3.27
N GLY A 171 -12.16 -1.66 -2.69
CA GLY A 171 -12.94 -2.27 -1.61
C GLY A 171 -12.54 -1.88 -0.19
N TYR A 172 -11.64 -0.91 0.00
CA TYR A 172 -11.37 -0.38 1.35
C TYR A 172 -12.60 0.33 1.91
N VAL A 173 -12.89 0.06 3.19
CA VAL A 173 -13.94 0.78 3.93
C VAL A 173 -13.37 2.13 4.40
N VAL A 174 -14.17 3.19 4.32
CA VAL A 174 -13.70 4.55 4.66
C VAL A 174 -13.28 4.65 6.12
N ASP A 175 -14.05 4.03 7.01
CA ASP A 175 -13.83 4.08 8.47
C ASP A 175 -12.60 3.26 8.92
N ASP A 176 -12.04 2.46 8.02
CA ASP A 176 -10.83 1.67 8.25
C ASP A 176 -9.56 2.41 7.83
N GLY A 177 -9.66 3.71 7.62
CA GLY A 177 -8.57 4.58 7.21
C GLY A 177 -8.16 5.61 8.24
N LEU A 178 -6.85 5.92 8.28
CA LEU A 178 -6.28 7.05 9.01
C LEU A 178 -5.70 8.06 8.02
N HIS A 179 -6.05 9.34 8.19
CA HIS A 179 -5.40 10.46 7.50
C HIS A 179 -4.47 11.20 8.45
N VAL A 180 -3.20 11.37 8.05
CA VAL A 180 -2.19 12.13 8.78
C VAL A 180 -1.83 13.39 7.99
N GLY A 181 -2.21 14.54 8.52
CA GLY A 181 -1.87 15.84 7.93
C GLY A 181 -0.47 16.30 8.31
N ARG A 182 0.17 17.15 7.46
CA ARG A 182 1.53 17.68 7.65
C ARG A 182 2.59 16.59 7.74
N ALA A 183 2.35 15.46 7.11
CA ALA A 183 3.23 14.33 7.08
C ALA A 183 3.71 14.02 5.67
N HIS A 184 4.93 13.51 5.57
CA HIS A 184 5.54 13.05 4.33
C HIS A 184 5.50 11.53 4.26
N HIS A 185 5.68 10.99 3.07
CA HIS A 185 5.65 9.56 2.80
C HIS A 185 6.46 8.70 3.78
N LEU A 186 7.67 9.12 4.12
CA LEU A 186 8.55 8.36 5.02
C LEU A 186 8.27 8.60 6.50
N THR A 187 7.63 9.71 6.88
CA THR A 187 7.31 9.97 8.29
C THR A 187 6.27 8.99 8.81
N LEU A 188 5.44 8.41 7.93
CA LEU A 188 4.48 7.36 8.31
C LEU A 188 5.10 6.16 9.01
N LEU A 189 6.40 5.91 8.80
CA LEU A 189 7.12 4.80 9.44
C LEU A 189 7.48 5.05 10.90
N ASN A 190 7.52 6.32 11.33
CA ASN A 190 7.94 6.73 12.67
C ASN A 190 6.97 7.75 13.29
N ASP A 191 5.71 7.73 12.87
CA ASP A 191 4.67 8.62 13.39
C ASP A 191 3.94 7.95 14.56
N ASP A 192 3.97 8.57 15.73
CA ASP A 192 3.35 8.05 16.95
C ASP A 192 1.84 7.89 16.82
N THR A 193 1.19 8.77 16.05
CA THR A 193 -0.26 8.69 15.78
C THR A 193 -0.59 7.45 14.95
N VAL A 194 0.21 7.18 13.93
CA VAL A 194 0.06 5.97 13.10
C VAL A 194 0.28 4.73 13.96
N TYR A 195 1.33 4.72 14.78
CA TYR A 195 1.64 3.59 15.66
C TYR A 195 0.50 3.33 16.66
N ALA A 196 0.06 4.35 17.37
CA ALA A 196 -1.02 4.22 18.36
C ALA A 196 -2.33 3.73 17.71
N TRP A 197 -2.67 4.29 16.54
CA TRP A 197 -3.85 3.88 15.80
C TRP A 197 -3.76 2.42 15.32
N MET A 198 -2.60 1.99 14.80
CA MET A 198 -2.41 0.59 14.42
C MET A 198 -2.57 -0.34 15.62
N VAL A 199 -1.94 -0.02 16.75
CA VAL A 199 -2.01 -0.84 17.97
C VAL A 199 -3.46 -0.98 18.43
N ASP A 200 -4.22 0.12 18.45
CA ASP A 200 -5.65 0.09 18.82
C ASP A 200 -6.46 -0.83 17.91
N ARG A 201 -6.22 -0.76 16.59
CA ARG A 201 -6.99 -1.51 15.60
C ARG A 201 -6.63 -3.00 15.55
N ILE A 202 -5.36 -3.35 15.71
CA ILE A 202 -4.89 -4.74 15.61
C ILE A 202 -4.86 -5.49 16.94
N SER A 203 -4.95 -4.77 18.07
CA SER A 203 -5.01 -5.42 19.38
C SER A 203 -6.30 -6.21 19.53
N PRO A 204 -6.26 -7.41 20.12
CA PRO A 204 -7.47 -8.14 20.45
C PRO A 204 -8.37 -7.26 21.32
N ARG A 205 -9.56 -6.96 20.87
CA ARG A 205 -10.55 -6.27 21.71
C ARG A 205 -10.77 -7.14 22.94
N ARG A 206 -10.38 -6.66 24.12
CA ARG A 206 -10.75 -7.32 25.37
C ARG A 206 -12.29 -7.41 25.37
N ALA A 207 -12.82 -8.64 25.37
CA ALA A 207 -14.22 -8.83 25.63
C ALA A 207 -14.51 -8.14 26.98
N ILE A 208 -15.29 -7.07 26.98
CA ILE A 208 -15.84 -6.50 28.18
C ILE A 208 -16.83 -7.55 28.67
N THR A 209 -16.37 -8.43 29.56
CA THR A 209 -17.26 -9.28 30.34
C THR A 209 -17.98 -8.34 31.30
N GLY A 210 -19.20 -7.96 30.89
CA GLY A 210 -20.19 -7.34 31.77
C GLY A 210 -20.83 -8.37 32.67
#